data_c5ebf71e2c7c7fbf815d5431202fd72d
#
_entry.id   c5ebf71e2c7c7fbf815d5431202fd72d
#
_cell.length_a   1.000
_cell.length_b   1.000
_cell.length_c   1.000
_cell.angle_alpha   90.00
_cell.angle_beta   90.00
_cell.angle_gamma   90.00
#
_symmetry.space_group_name_H-M   'P 1'
#
loop_
_entity.id
_entity.type
_entity.pdbx_description
1 polymer ?
#
loop_
_entity_poly.entity_id
_entity_poly.type
_entity_poly.pdbx_seq_one_letter_code
_entity_poly.pdbx_strand_id
1 'polypeptide(L)'
;MTTLWVLLHVAAQCDYKLHSLDFSTAFLQGSLQKEIWLCRPPGFTESFPAGTQWSLWWPVYGLRHVPRKWHDTLQTTLAAKGFAPATADPSLFLRTDTSLSPFYVLVYIDDLVFATTDTEALTLVKSKLQKRHTCTDLGELRSYLGLQITRDRARRTITLTQSHMVHQVLQCFDFQFSSPQPTPLSTTHSLSAPPSDESVEPSGPYPELVGCLMYLMTCTRPDLAYPLSLRARYVAPGRHRKVHWDAAKRVLRYLYSTSGMGLVLGGWGPVVLTGHADTSWVDDSATQQSSQGYTFSLGSGSVSWRSTRSSSVLSSSCEAEIYAGAMAAQELCWLTYLLTDLGEQPRSPPVLYVDNKAMIALCQEHRLEHRTKHIALRDFLARELQQCGQLCLAYVATQANTADVFTKALLPGDHQRFVTVLGLVPTLPHLLPA
;
A
#
# COMPACT_ATOMS: atom_id res chain seq x y z
N MET A 1 3.84 0.44 -3.22
CA MET A 1 4.03 1.13 -1.92
C MET A 1 4.66 0.21 -0.89
N THR A 2 4.23 -1.04 -0.74
CA THR A 2 4.77 -1.98 0.25
C THR A 2 6.30 -2.11 0.20
N THR A 3 6.90 -2.21 -1.00
CA THR A 3 8.36 -2.21 -1.17
C THR A 3 9.03 -0.99 -0.54
N LEU A 4 8.43 0.19 -0.69
CA LEU A 4 8.93 1.42 -0.06
C LEU A 4 8.85 1.33 1.47
N TRP A 5 7.72 0.83 2.03
CA TRP A 5 7.58 0.70 3.49
C TRP A 5 8.60 -0.27 4.08
N VAL A 6 8.79 -1.42 3.42
CA VAL A 6 9.81 -2.40 3.83
C VAL A 6 11.21 -1.80 3.75
N LEU A 7 11.55 -1.13 2.63
CA LEU A 7 12.85 -0.46 2.46
C LEU A 7 13.07 0.62 3.53
N LEU A 8 12.07 1.46 3.82
CA LEU A 8 12.17 2.50 4.85
C LEU A 8 12.31 1.91 6.25
N HIS A 9 11.61 0.80 6.54
CA HIS A 9 11.73 0.09 7.80
C HIS A 9 13.16 -0.43 8.00
N VAL A 10 13.69 -1.18 7.03
CA VAL A 10 15.06 -1.71 7.06
C VAL A 10 16.08 -0.56 7.12
N ALA A 11 15.89 0.49 6.32
CA ALA A 11 16.78 1.65 6.32
C ALA A 11 16.79 2.39 7.66
N ALA A 12 15.67 2.41 8.40
CA ALA A 12 15.62 2.99 9.73
C ALA A 12 16.39 2.15 10.73
N GLN A 13 16.20 0.83 10.75
CA GLN A 13 16.88 -0.09 11.65
C GLN A 13 18.39 -0.18 11.40
N CYS A 14 18.80 -0.30 10.14
CA CYS A 14 20.21 -0.43 9.73
C CYS A 14 20.93 0.92 9.60
N ASP A 15 20.23 2.03 9.89
CA ASP A 15 20.74 3.40 9.78
C ASP A 15 21.26 3.77 8.39
N TYR A 16 20.66 3.25 7.32
CA TYR A 16 21.02 3.66 5.97
C TYR A 16 20.71 5.14 5.75
N LYS A 17 21.55 5.83 5.01
CA LYS A 17 21.25 7.17 4.49
C LYS A 17 20.21 7.02 3.40
N LEU A 18 19.17 7.83 3.47
CA LEU A 18 18.09 7.89 2.50
C LEU A 18 18.19 9.20 1.73
N HIS A 19 18.28 9.10 0.43
CA HIS A 19 18.31 10.25 -0.48
C HIS A 19 17.32 10.06 -1.61
N SER A 20 16.91 11.17 -2.24
CA SER A 20 16.08 11.13 -3.44
C SER A 20 16.67 11.91 -4.59
N LEU A 21 16.26 11.51 -5.81
CA LEU A 21 16.60 12.15 -7.06
C LEU A 21 15.37 12.11 -7.96
N ASP A 22 15.06 13.21 -8.63
CA ASP A 22 13.95 13.38 -9.56
C ASP A 22 14.46 13.52 -10.99
N PHE A 23 13.93 12.73 -11.92
CA PHE A 23 14.23 12.87 -13.35
C PHE A 23 13.26 13.86 -13.99
N SER A 24 13.78 14.99 -14.39
CA SER A 24 12.98 15.95 -15.15
C SER A 24 12.54 15.36 -16.48
N THR A 25 11.23 15.26 -16.70
CA THR A 25 10.66 14.77 -17.97
C THR A 25 11.19 13.40 -18.41
N ALA A 26 11.25 12.42 -17.50
CA ALA A 26 11.83 11.09 -17.71
C ALA A 26 11.34 10.42 -19.01
N PHE A 27 10.04 10.49 -19.30
CA PHE A 27 9.47 9.88 -20.50
C PHE A 27 9.94 10.53 -21.80
N LEU A 28 10.33 11.81 -21.79
CA LEU A 28 10.87 12.49 -22.94
C LEU A 28 12.35 12.16 -23.21
N GLN A 29 13.04 11.57 -22.24
CA GLN A 29 14.47 11.20 -22.35
C GLN A 29 14.67 9.85 -23.06
N GLY A 30 13.62 9.14 -23.43
CA GLY A 30 13.67 7.89 -24.18
C GLY A 30 13.80 8.09 -25.67
N SER A 31 13.83 7.00 -26.44
CA SER A 31 13.77 7.00 -27.89
C SER A 31 12.50 6.30 -28.39
N LEU A 32 11.91 6.81 -29.48
CA LEU A 32 10.85 6.13 -30.18
C LEU A 32 11.44 5.06 -31.10
N GLN A 33 10.90 3.83 -31.04
CA GLN A 33 11.30 2.73 -31.92
C GLN A 33 10.39 2.59 -33.15
N LYS A 34 9.25 3.27 -33.16
CA LYS A 34 8.27 3.24 -34.24
C LYS A 34 7.84 4.67 -34.53
N GLU A 35 7.58 4.95 -35.80
CA GLU A 35 6.94 6.19 -36.17
C GLU A 35 5.54 6.25 -35.56
N ILE A 36 5.25 7.34 -34.88
CA ILE A 36 3.95 7.61 -34.28
C ILE A 36 3.44 8.92 -34.83
N TRP A 37 2.25 8.85 -35.35
CA TRP A 37 1.57 10.01 -35.92
C TRP A 37 0.42 10.42 -35.00
N LEU A 38 0.39 11.70 -34.65
CA LEU A 38 -0.68 12.29 -33.85
C LEU A 38 -1.66 13.03 -34.80
N CYS A 39 -2.95 12.84 -34.55
CA CYS A 39 -3.95 13.73 -35.10
C CYS A 39 -3.79 15.13 -34.51
N ARG A 40 -4.14 16.14 -35.27
CA ARG A 40 -4.11 17.53 -34.81
C ARG A 40 -4.88 17.70 -33.50
N PRO A 41 -4.24 18.24 -32.42
CA PRO A 41 -4.95 18.52 -31.18
C PRO A 41 -6.06 19.58 -31.35
N PRO A 42 -7.13 19.49 -30.55
CA PRO A 42 -8.13 20.55 -30.48
C PRO A 42 -7.48 21.91 -30.14
N GLY A 43 -7.96 22.98 -30.74
CA GLY A 43 -7.44 24.36 -30.54
C GLY A 43 -6.39 24.83 -31.55
N PHE A 44 -5.81 23.93 -32.37
CA PHE A 44 -4.86 24.30 -33.44
C PHE A 44 -5.53 24.45 -34.84
N THR A 45 -6.79 24.88 -34.85
CA THR A 45 -7.61 24.93 -36.09
C THR A 45 -7.18 25.99 -37.09
N GLU A 46 -6.58 27.09 -36.64
CA GLU A 46 -6.24 28.22 -37.51
C GLU A 46 -4.86 28.09 -38.18
N SER A 47 -3.94 27.32 -37.60
CA SER A 47 -2.56 27.21 -38.03
C SER A 47 -2.28 26.03 -38.96
N PHE A 48 -3.14 25.03 -39.02
CA PHE A 48 -2.91 23.79 -39.79
C PHE A 48 -4.20 23.28 -40.44
N PRO A 49 -4.15 22.81 -41.71
CA PRO A 49 -5.31 22.23 -42.39
C PRO A 49 -5.93 21.02 -41.67
N ALA A 50 -7.22 20.78 -41.94
CA ALA A 50 -7.87 19.56 -41.48
C ALA A 50 -7.15 18.33 -42.07
N GLY A 51 -6.91 17.29 -41.23
CA GLY A 51 -6.19 16.07 -41.64
C GLY A 51 -4.67 16.14 -41.48
N THR A 52 -4.10 17.29 -41.07
CA THR A 52 -2.67 17.35 -40.73
C THR A 52 -2.34 16.36 -39.64
N GLN A 53 -1.30 15.53 -39.86
CA GLN A 53 -0.73 14.60 -38.88
C GLN A 53 0.66 15.06 -38.52
N TRP A 54 1.02 14.91 -37.24
CA TRP A 54 2.33 15.25 -36.71
C TRP A 54 3.12 13.97 -36.39
N SER A 55 4.26 13.82 -37.00
CA SER A 55 5.20 12.76 -36.62
C SER A 55 5.88 13.12 -35.33
N LEU A 56 5.82 12.21 -34.36
CA LEU A 56 6.56 12.34 -33.10
C LEU A 56 8.02 11.92 -33.29
N TRP A 57 8.92 12.81 -32.92
CA TRP A 57 10.37 12.53 -32.88
C TRP A 57 10.83 12.05 -31.53
N TRP A 58 10.09 12.40 -30.47
CA TRP A 58 10.38 12.06 -29.09
C TRP A 58 9.13 11.44 -28.43
N PRO A 59 9.33 10.53 -27.43
CA PRO A 59 8.23 10.00 -26.66
C PRO A 59 7.48 11.14 -25.96
N VAL A 60 6.16 10.99 -25.81
CA VAL A 60 5.32 11.91 -25.04
C VAL A 60 4.53 11.14 -23.99
N TYR A 61 4.12 11.86 -22.92
CA TYR A 61 3.24 11.30 -21.91
C TYR A 61 1.92 10.80 -22.53
N GLY A 62 1.41 9.66 -22.03
CA GLY A 62 0.19 9.03 -22.55
C GLY A 62 0.40 7.88 -23.54
N LEU A 63 1.58 7.70 -24.10
CA LEU A 63 1.89 6.56 -24.94
C LEU A 63 2.10 5.29 -24.11
N ARG A 64 1.39 4.21 -24.41
CA ARG A 64 1.37 2.96 -23.62
C ARG A 64 2.73 2.29 -23.41
N HIS A 65 3.65 2.41 -24.37
CA HIS A 65 4.94 1.74 -24.33
C HIS A 65 6.08 2.59 -23.74
N VAL A 66 5.87 3.87 -23.55
CA VAL A 66 6.91 4.80 -23.07
C VAL A 66 7.36 4.51 -21.63
N PRO A 67 6.47 4.22 -20.67
CA PRO A 67 6.89 3.86 -19.31
C PRO A 67 7.81 2.64 -19.28
N ARG A 68 7.51 1.60 -20.06
CA ARG A 68 8.35 0.41 -20.16
C ARG A 68 9.73 0.74 -20.75
N LYS A 69 9.75 1.55 -21.81
CA LYS A 69 11.03 1.96 -22.45
C LYS A 69 11.90 2.80 -21.51
N TRP A 70 11.29 3.68 -20.76
CA TRP A 70 12.00 4.42 -19.72
C TRP A 70 12.60 3.48 -18.68
N HIS A 71 11.81 2.55 -18.16
CA HIS A 71 12.28 1.54 -17.21
C HIS A 71 13.46 0.73 -17.77
N ASP A 72 13.38 0.24 -19.02
CA ASP A 72 14.46 -0.51 -19.69
C ASP A 72 15.75 0.34 -19.81
N THR A 73 15.61 1.65 -20.14
CA THR A 73 16.71 2.60 -20.22
C THR A 73 17.39 2.81 -18.87
N LEU A 74 16.58 3.00 -17.82
CA LEU A 74 17.06 3.20 -16.46
C LEU A 74 17.71 1.91 -15.92
N GLN A 75 17.10 0.74 -16.16
CA GLN A 75 17.67 -0.56 -15.82
C GLN A 75 19.06 -0.74 -16.46
N THR A 76 19.20 -0.46 -17.76
CA THR A 76 20.50 -0.52 -18.46
C THR A 76 21.51 0.45 -17.84
N THR A 77 21.06 1.64 -17.46
CA THR A 77 21.91 2.64 -16.82
C THR A 77 22.37 2.20 -15.43
N LEU A 78 21.49 1.61 -14.62
CA LEU A 78 21.83 1.10 -13.30
C LEU A 78 22.67 -0.17 -13.38
N ALA A 79 22.40 -1.07 -14.33
CA ALA A 79 23.23 -2.27 -14.57
C ALA A 79 24.69 -1.90 -14.89
N ALA A 80 24.92 -0.87 -15.70
CA ALA A 80 26.27 -0.35 -15.97
C ALA A 80 26.98 0.28 -14.75
N LYS A 81 26.27 0.39 -13.61
CA LYS A 81 26.78 0.85 -12.31
C LYS A 81 26.89 -0.28 -11.28
N GLY A 82 26.66 -1.52 -11.67
CA GLY A 82 26.71 -2.69 -10.80
C GLY A 82 25.43 -2.90 -9.97
N PHE A 83 24.26 -2.53 -10.49
CA PHE A 83 22.98 -2.82 -9.87
C PHE A 83 22.19 -3.83 -10.73
N ALA A 84 21.45 -4.72 -10.06
CA ALA A 84 20.50 -5.62 -10.68
C ALA A 84 19.11 -5.45 -10.04
N PRO A 85 18.02 -5.69 -10.80
CA PRO A 85 16.69 -5.66 -10.23
C PRO A 85 16.53 -6.79 -9.20
N ALA A 86 15.77 -6.51 -8.14
CA ALA A 86 15.39 -7.50 -7.14
C ALA A 86 14.45 -8.56 -7.73
N THR A 87 14.44 -9.73 -7.11
CA THR A 87 13.58 -10.84 -7.56
C THR A 87 12.11 -10.58 -7.20
N ALA A 88 11.86 -10.03 -6.02
CA ALA A 88 10.50 -9.77 -5.52
C ALA A 88 9.84 -8.56 -6.19
N ASP A 89 10.61 -7.52 -6.51
CA ASP A 89 10.10 -6.29 -7.13
C ASP A 89 11.13 -5.73 -8.12
N PRO A 90 10.87 -5.77 -9.43
CA PRO A 90 11.80 -5.26 -10.45
C PRO A 90 12.03 -3.74 -10.39
N SER A 91 11.23 -2.99 -9.62
CA SER A 91 11.43 -1.56 -9.37
C SER A 91 12.49 -1.30 -8.29
N LEU A 92 12.88 -2.31 -7.51
CA LEU A 92 13.96 -2.25 -6.53
C LEU A 92 15.25 -2.79 -7.17
N PHE A 93 16.30 -2.01 -7.14
CA PHE A 93 17.62 -2.40 -7.65
C PHE A 93 18.60 -2.57 -6.49
N LEU A 94 19.39 -3.62 -6.54
CA LEU A 94 20.36 -4.01 -5.52
C LEU A 94 21.77 -3.93 -6.10
N ARG A 95 22.74 -3.48 -5.29
CA ARG A 95 24.16 -3.58 -5.66
C ARG A 95 24.53 -5.07 -5.78
N THR A 96 25.15 -5.45 -6.90
CA THR A 96 25.50 -6.86 -7.18
C THR A 96 26.75 -7.32 -6.45
N ASP A 97 27.67 -6.41 -6.13
CA ASP A 97 28.87 -6.73 -5.36
C ASP A 97 28.54 -6.79 -3.87
N THR A 98 28.37 -8.01 -3.35
CA THR A 98 28.06 -8.30 -1.96
C THR A 98 29.25 -8.13 -1.00
N SER A 99 30.47 -7.92 -1.50
CA SER A 99 31.64 -7.58 -0.68
C SER A 99 31.60 -6.13 -0.17
N LEU A 100 30.82 -5.28 -0.84
CA LEU A 100 30.61 -3.88 -0.47
C LEU A 100 29.38 -3.70 0.41
N SER A 101 29.28 -2.55 1.07
CA SER A 101 28.09 -2.19 1.85
C SER A 101 26.82 -2.25 1.01
N PRO A 102 25.68 -2.69 1.58
CA PRO A 102 24.41 -2.72 0.87
C PRO A 102 24.06 -1.36 0.27
N PHE A 103 23.53 -1.41 -0.97
CA PHE A 103 23.06 -0.21 -1.65
C PHE A 103 21.82 -0.54 -2.47
N TYR A 104 20.73 0.12 -2.17
CA TYR A 104 19.42 -0.08 -2.79
C TYR A 104 18.99 1.16 -3.53
N VAL A 105 18.35 0.98 -4.68
CA VAL A 105 17.74 2.04 -5.48
C VAL A 105 16.31 1.63 -5.80
N LEU A 106 15.33 2.29 -5.19
CA LEU A 106 13.92 2.10 -5.52
C LEU A 106 13.51 3.13 -6.56
N VAL A 107 12.89 2.66 -7.63
CA VAL A 107 12.46 3.47 -8.77
C VAL A 107 10.95 3.55 -8.81
N TYR A 108 10.41 4.76 -8.91
CA TYR A 108 9.00 4.99 -9.16
C TYR A 108 8.85 6.03 -10.27
N ILE A 109 8.71 5.58 -11.50
CA ILE A 109 8.62 6.42 -12.71
C ILE A 109 9.82 7.37 -12.81
N ASP A 110 9.66 8.62 -12.37
CA ASP A 110 10.61 9.72 -12.46
C ASP A 110 11.43 9.87 -11.16
N ASP A 111 10.96 9.27 -10.06
CA ASP A 111 11.52 9.41 -8.72
C ASP A 111 12.41 8.22 -8.33
N LEU A 112 13.59 8.49 -7.81
CA LEU A 112 14.49 7.50 -7.22
C LEU A 112 14.65 7.73 -5.72
N VAL A 113 14.61 6.63 -4.97
CA VAL A 113 15.03 6.60 -3.55
C VAL A 113 16.27 5.73 -3.42
N PHE A 114 17.32 6.28 -2.84
CA PHE A 114 18.57 5.60 -2.53
C PHE A 114 18.62 5.26 -1.03
N ALA A 115 19.06 4.05 -0.71
CA ALA A 115 19.29 3.62 0.66
C ALA A 115 20.65 2.91 0.76
N THR A 116 21.59 3.47 1.55
CA THR A 116 22.94 2.89 1.74
C THR A 116 23.65 3.52 2.94
N THR A 117 24.66 2.86 3.47
CA THR A 117 25.64 3.44 4.40
C THR A 117 26.82 4.09 3.68
N ASP A 118 27.09 3.71 2.42
CA ASP A 118 28.21 4.12 1.59
C ASP A 118 27.97 5.49 0.93
N THR A 119 28.42 6.56 1.58
CA THR A 119 28.19 7.93 1.12
C THR A 119 28.98 8.26 -0.15
N GLU A 120 30.18 7.67 -0.32
CA GLU A 120 31.02 7.95 -1.47
C GLU A 120 30.39 7.31 -2.74
N ALA A 121 29.97 6.06 -2.62
CA ALA A 121 29.23 5.40 -3.70
C ALA A 121 27.93 6.12 -4.05
N LEU A 122 27.20 6.60 -3.06
CA LEU A 122 25.97 7.38 -3.27
C LEU A 122 26.25 8.65 -4.10
N THR A 123 27.28 9.41 -3.73
CA THR A 123 27.67 10.63 -4.45
C THR A 123 28.13 10.31 -5.87
N LEU A 124 28.91 9.22 -6.04
CA LEU A 124 29.38 8.77 -7.34
C LEU A 124 28.22 8.33 -8.25
N VAL A 125 27.27 7.55 -7.74
CA VAL A 125 26.12 7.09 -8.53
C VAL A 125 25.25 8.27 -8.94
N LYS A 126 24.92 9.19 -8.04
CA LYS A 126 24.16 10.41 -8.35
C LYS A 126 24.85 11.25 -9.43
N SER A 127 26.14 11.54 -9.29
CA SER A 127 26.91 12.33 -10.27
C SER A 127 26.93 11.69 -11.66
N LYS A 128 27.02 10.35 -11.72
CA LYS A 128 26.97 9.61 -12.97
C LYS A 128 25.58 9.61 -13.61
N LEU A 129 24.51 9.60 -12.81
CA LEU A 129 23.13 9.75 -13.31
C LEU A 129 22.90 11.15 -13.88
N GLN A 130 23.32 12.19 -13.15
CA GLN A 130 23.21 13.60 -13.57
C GLN A 130 24.01 13.90 -14.85
N LYS A 131 25.12 13.22 -15.10
CA LYS A 131 25.89 13.36 -16.36
C LYS A 131 25.18 12.74 -17.56
N ARG A 132 24.31 11.76 -17.35
CA ARG A 132 23.63 11.04 -18.45
C ARG A 132 22.20 11.50 -18.68
N HIS A 133 21.54 11.92 -17.63
CA HIS A 133 20.12 12.26 -17.63
C HIS A 133 19.89 13.63 -16.99
N THR A 134 18.91 14.36 -17.47
CA THR A 134 18.45 15.57 -16.80
C THR A 134 17.70 15.20 -15.53
N CYS A 135 18.32 15.41 -14.37
CA CYS A 135 17.75 15.08 -13.09
C CYS A 135 18.24 16.01 -11.98
N THR A 136 17.40 16.17 -10.97
CA THR A 136 17.64 17.02 -9.79
C THR A 136 17.94 16.16 -8.58
N ASP A 137 19.05 16.43 -7.89
CA ASP A 137 19.32 15.81 -6.60
C ASP A 137 18.55 16.57 -5.51
N LEU A 138 17.59 15.88 -4.87
CA LEU A 138 16.76 16.44 -3.81
C LEU A 138 17.39 16.29 -2.42
N GLY A 139 18.57 15.66 -2.34
CA GLY A 139 19.29 15.47 -1.09
C GLY A 139 18.69 14.38 -0.19
N GLU A 140 18.70 14.61 1.13
CA GLU A 140 18.11 13.70 2.11
C GLU A 140 16.60 13.56 1.91
N LEU A 141 16.10 12.33 1.99
CA LEU A 141 14.69 12.00 1.76
C LEU A 141 13.81 12.58 2.90
N ARG A 142 13.11 13.65 2.61
CA ARG A 142 12.17 14.32 3.53
C ARG A 142 10.72 14.29 3.04
N SER A 143 10.55 14.13 1.75
CA SER A 143 9.24 13.97 1.11
C SER A 143 9.35 13.03 -0.07
N TYR A 144 8.31 12.24 -0.33
CA TYR A 144 8.27 11.32 -1.44
C TYR A 144 6.83 10.95 -1.77
N LEU A 145 6.42 11.10 -3.02
CA LEU A 145 5.05 10.79 -3.47
C LEU A 145 3.97 11.39 -2.56
N GLY A 146 4.08 12.67 -2.22
CA GLY A 146 3.11 13.36 -1.34
C GLY A 146 3.13 12.96 0.13
N LEU A 147 4.09 12.12 0.53
CA LEU A 147 4.35 11.76 1.92
C LEU A 147 5.37 12.71 2.54
N GLN A 148 5.19 13.09 3.78
CA GLN A 148 6.21 13.71 4.61
C GLN A 148 6.93 12.63 5.40
N ILE A 149 8.25 12.66 5.37
CA ILE A 149 9.12 11.64 5.97
C ILE A 149 9.99 12.30 7.02
N THR A 150 9.80 11.91 8.28
CA THR A 150 10.57 12.39 9.42
C THR A 150 11.35 11.24 10.02
N ARG A 151 12.65 11.44 10.27
CA ARG A 151 13.52 10.40 10.80
C ARG A 151 14.00 10.75 12.19
N ASP A 152 13.86 9.80 13.13
CA ASP A 152 14.50 9.81 14.45
C ASP A 152 15.62 8.75 14.48
N ARG A 153 16.87 9.20 14.34
CA ARG A 153 18.03 8.30 14.32
C ARG A 153 18.30 7.68 15.70
N ALA A 154 17.98 8.39 16.79
CA ALA A 154 18.18 7.89 18.14
C ALA A 154 17.24 6.72 18.44
N ARG A 155 16.01 6.76 17.92
CA ARG A 155 15.03 5.68 18.06
C ARG A 155 15.08 4.67 16.91
N ARG A 156 15.88 4.92 15.90
CA ARG A 156 15.93 4.12 14.66
C ARG A 156 14.55 4.05 13.96
N THR A 157 13.78 5.13 13.98
CA THR A 157 12.43 5.16 13.40
C THR A 157 12.31 6.19 12.29
N ILE A 158 11.37 5.91 11.40
CA ILE A 158 10.89 6.81 10.36
C ILE A 158 9.38 6.95 10.54
N THR A 159 8.91 8.20 10.58
CA THR A 159 7.48 8.53 10.65
C THR A 159 7.01 9.07 9.31
N LEU A 160 5.96 8.48 8.78
CA LEU A 160 5.32 8.87 7.52
C LEU A 160 4.01 9.57 7.81
N THR A 161 3.83 10.78 7.29
CA THR A 161 2.61 11.56 7.48
C THR A 161 2.06 12.09 6.15
N GLN A 162 0.76 12.31 6.11
CA GLN A 162 0.04 12.99 5.03
C GLN A 162 -0.83 14.11 5.58
N SER A 163 -0.43 14.74 6.69
CA SER A 163 -1.24 15.76 7.37
C SER A 163 -1.65 16.90 6.43
N HIS A 164 -0.75 17.33 5.54
CA HIS A 164 -1.07 18.34 4.53
C HIS A 164 -2.21 17.89 3.61
N MET A 165 -2.13 16.67 3.07
CA MET A 165 -3.17 16.09 2.22
C MET A 165 -4.50 15.92 2.97
N VAL A 166 -4.46 15.49 4.25
CA VAL A 166 -5.66 15.41 5.10
C VAL A 166 -6.32 16.78 5.22
N HIS A 167 -5.55 17.84 5.52
CA HIS A 167 -6.08 19.20 5.61
C HIS A 167 -6.67 19.68 4.28
N GLN A 168 -6.00 19.42 3.15
CA GLN A 168 -6.54 19.74 1.82
C GLN A 168 -7.88 19.04 1.56
N VAL A 169 -7.98 17.74 1.86
CA VAL A 169 -9.23 16.98 1.70
C VAL A 169 -10.34 17.56 2.60
N LEU A 170 -10.04 17.82 3.87
CA LEU A 170 -11.01 18.42 4.79
C LEU A 170 -11.48 19.80 4.30
N GLN A 171 -10.60 20.61 3.73
CA GLN A 171 -10.92 21.92 3.18
C GLN A 171 -11.77 21.80 1.90
N CYS A 172 -11.39 20.94 0.95
CA CYS A 172 -12.13 20.75 -0.29
C CYS A 172 -13.59 20.29 -0.08
N PHE A 173 -13.85 19.60 1.01
CA PHE A 173 -15.19 19.08 1.34
C PHE A 173 -15.88 19.79 2.50
N ASP A 174 -15.37 20.96 2.96
CA ASP A 174 -15.91 21.79 4.05
C ASP A 174 -16.06 21.08 5.40
N PHE A 175 -15.04 20.29 5.78
CA PHE A 175 -15.01 19.52 7.05
C PHE A 175 -13.98 20.01 8.07
N GLN A 176 -13.32 21.14 7.86
CA GLN A 176 -12.30 21.68 8.77
C GLN A 176 -12.80 22.10 10.15
N PHE A 177 -14.12 22.22 10.34
CA PHE A 177 -14.75 22.58 11.61
C PHE A 177 -15.84 21.57 12.02
N SER A 178 -15.73 20.33 11.57
CA SER A 178 -16.76 19.32 11.83
C SER A 178 -16.62 18.69 13.22
N SER A 179 -17.71 18.17 13.76
CA SER A 179 -17.67 17.41 15.00
C SER A 179 -16.89 16.12 14.83
N PRO A 180 -15.89 15.83 15.69
CA PRO A 180 -15.05 14.65 15.56
C PRO A 180 -15.82 13.35 15.75
N GLN A 181 -15.33 12.29 15.13
CA GLN A 181 -15.81 10.92 15.32
C GLN A 181 -14.68 10.02 15.80
N PRO A 182 -14.91 9.13 16.78
CA PRO A 182 -13.87 8.28 17.34
C PRO A 182 -13.49 7.11 16.43
N THR A 183 -14.36 6.75 15.46
CA THR A 183 -14.16 5.64 14.53
C THR A 183 -14.64 6.02 13.13
N PRO A 184 -13.97 5.53 12.06
CA PRO A 184 -14.35 5.85 10.68
C PRO A 184 -15.60 5.08 10.21
N LEU A 185 -16.02 4.06 10.95
CA LEU A 185 -17.21 3.25 10.70
C LEU A 185 -18.03 3.09 11.97
N SER A 186 -19.37 3.16 11.85
CA SER A 186 -20.29 2.90 12.96
C SER A 186 -20.61 1.40 13.01
N THR A 187 -20.71 0.85 14.21
CA THR A 187 -21.17 -0.53 14.45
C THR A 187 -22.66 -0.73 14.18
N THR A 188 -23.43 0.37 14.07
CA THR A 188 -24.89 0.32 13.89
C THR A 188 -25.37 0.61 12.46
N HIS A 189 -24.48 1.01 11.55
CA HIS A 189 -24.85 1.34 10.17
C HIS A 189 -24.65 0.17 9.21
N SER A 190 -25.76 -0.26 8.59
CA SER A 190 -25.72 -1.08 7.38
C SER A 190 -25.58 -0.17 6.15
N LEU A 191 -24.62 -0.46 5.28
CA LEU A 191 -24.50 0.16 3.95
C LEU A 191 -25.28 -0.64 2.89
N SER A 192 -26.16 -1.54 3.30
CA SER A 192 -27.07 -2.23 2.38
C SER A 192 -27.80 -1.20 1.53
N ALA A 193 -27.88 -1.44 0.22
CA ALA A 193 -28.58 -0.53 -0.67
C ALA A 193 -30.00 -0.27 -0.13
N PRO A 194 -30.41 1.00 0.03
CA PRO A 194 -31.77 1.30 0.42
C PRO A 194 -32.74 0.74 -0.61
N PRO A 195 -33.99 0.46 -0.22
CA PRO A 195 -35.04 0.10 -1.18
C PRO A 195 -35.07 1.07 -2.35
N SER A 196 -35.48 0.61 -3.51
CA SER A 196 -35.44 1.28 -4.82
C SER A 196 -36.14 2.66 -4.89
N ASP A 197 -36.71 3.15 -3.82
CA ASP A 197 -37.57 4.35 -3.75
C ASP A 197 -36.91 5.62 -3.15
N GLU A 198 -35.65 5.56 -2.71
CA GLU A 198 -34.97 6.79 -2.36
C GLU A 198 -34.59 7.56 -3.61
N SER A 199 -35.14 8.77 -3.76
CA SER A 199 -34.75 9.75 -4.77
C SER A 199 -33.22 9.85 -4.86
N VAL A 200 -32.70 9.76 -6.08
CA VAL A 200 -31.27 10.01 -6.38
C VAL A 200 -31.03 11.51 -6.14
N GLU A 201 -30.98 11.95 -4.89
CA GLU A 201 -30.49 13.29 -4.61
C GLU A 201 -28.99 13.35 -4.98
N PRO A 202 -28.52 14.44 -5.59
CA PRO A 202 -27.12 14.64 -5.86
C PRO A 202 -26.35 14.61 -4.53
N SER A 203 -25.72 13.50 -4.25
CA SER A 203 -25.02 13.21 -3.01
C SER A 203 -23.56 13.69 -3.06
N GLY A 204 -23.34 14.96 -3.47
CA GLY A 204 -21.99 15.54 -3.54
C GLY A 204 -21.02 14.79 -4.46
N PRO A 205 -19.76 15.18 -4.49
CA PRO A 205 -18.70 14.55 -5.32
C PRO A 205 -18.19 13.25 -4.63
N TYR A 206 -19.05 12.24 -4.51
CA TYR A 206 -18.74 10.99 -3.81
C TYR A 206 -17.54 10.21 -4.39
N PRO A 207 -17.42 10.02 -5.72
CA PRO A 207 -16.27 9.34 -6.30
C PRO A 207 -14.94 10.02 -6.03
N GLU A 208 -14.92 11.36 -6.10
CA GLU A 208 -13.71 12.17 -5.83
C GLU A 208 -13.32 12.06 -4.36
N LEU A 209 -14.27 12.15 -3.44
CA LEU A 209 -14.00 11.97 -2.00
C LEU A 209 -13.43 10.58 -1.72
N VAL A 210 -14.07 9.52 -2.23
CA VAL A 210 -13.57 8.14 -2.02
C VAL A 210 -12.19 7.99 -2.63
N GLY A 211 -11.90 8.57 -3.79
CA GLY A 211 -10.58 8.56 -4.42
C GLY A 211 -9.50 9.19 -3.54
N CYS A 212 -9.76 10.38 -3.00
CA CYS A 212 -8.83 11.05 -2.05
C CYS A 212 -8.59 10.21 -0.79
N LEU A 213 -9.65 9.65 -0.22
CA LEU A 213 -9.56 8.81 0.98
C LEU A 213 -8.79 7.50 0.71
N MET A 214 -8.99 6.88 -0.46
CA MET A 214 -8.25 5.68 -0.89
C MET A 214 -6.75 5.94 -0.99
N TYR A 215 -6.35 7.11 -1.46
CA TYR A 215 -4.94 7.50 -1.50
C TYR A 215 -4.34 7.58 -0.09
N LEU A 216 -5.01 8.25 0.86
CA LEU A 216 -4.59 8.30 2.26
C LEU A 216 -4.47 6.90 2.87
N MET A 217 -5.47 6.05 2.65
CA MET A 217 -5.52 4.67 3.11
C MET A 217 -4.35 3.84 2.58
N THR A 218 -4.07 3.96 1.29
CA THR A 218 -3.00 3.18 0.64
C THR A 218 -1.61 3.58 1.13
N CYS A 219 -1.43 4.83 1.54
CA CYS A 219 -0.13 5.37 1.88
C CYS A 219 0.21 5.30 3.38
N THR A 220 -0.64 5.86 4.26
CA THR A 220 -0.29 6.03 5.68
C THR A 220 -1.42 5.68 6.65
N ARG A 221 -2.63 5.39 6.15
CA ARG A 221 -3.82 5.22 6.99
C ARG A 221 -4.46 3.83 6.83
N PRO A 222 -3.78 2.76 7.28
CA PRO A 222 -4.32 1.39 7.26
C PRO A 222 -5.67 1.26 7.97
N ASP A 223 -5.91 2.05 8.99
CA ASP A 223 -7.15 2.14 9.77
C ASP A 223 -8.40 2.50 8.95
N LEU A 224 -8.22 3.04 7.76
CA LEU A 224 -9.30 3.35 6.83
C LEU A 224 -9.60 2.22 5.82
N ALA A 225 -8.86 1.12 5.84
CA ALA A 225 -8.94 0.12 4.77
C ALA A 225 -10.32 -0.54 4.69
N TYR A 226 -10.87 -1.03 5.80
CA TYR A 226 -12.19 -1.65 5.80
C TYR A 226 -13.33 -0.65 5.52
N PRO A 227 -13.40 0.49 6.22
CA PRO A 227 -14.37 1.52 5.90
C PRO A 227 -14.40 1.89 4.41
N LEU A 228 -13.25 2.00 3.75
CA LEU A 228 -13.16 2.39 2.35
C LEU A 228 -13.42 1.24 1.39
N SER A 229 -13.07 0.00 1.74
CA SER A 229 -13.43 -1.16 0.94
C SER A 229 -14.95 -1.30 0.77
N LEU A 230 -15.72 -0.97 1.81
CA LEU A 230 -17.19 -0.92 1.76
C LEU A 230 -17.71 0.19 0.84
N ARG A 231 -17.11 1.39 0.93
CA ARG A 231 -17.55 2.58 0.17
C ARG A 231 -17.18 2.52 -1.31
N ALA A 232 -16.04 1.93 -1.63
CA ALA A 232 -15.57 1.76 -3.00
C ALA A 232 -16.55 0.95 -3.86
N ARG A 233 -17.39 0.12 -3.25
CA ARG A 233 -18.44 -0.67 -3.94
C ARG A 233 -19.49 0.20 -4.64
N TYR A 234 -19.67 1.45 -4.20
CA TYR A 234 -20.73 2.37 -4.65
C TYR A 234 -20.20 3.57 -5.45
N VAL A 235 -18.94 3.54 -5.87
CA VAL A 235 -18.30 4.65 -6.63
C VAL A 235 -18.84 4.76 -8.06
N ALA A 236 -19.31 3.65 -8.65
CA ALA A 236 -19.84 3.66 -10.02
C ALA A 236 -21.06 4.62 -10.15
N PRO A 237 -21.19 5.31 -11.29
CA PRO A 237 -22.29 6.24 -11.52
C PRO A 237 -23.67 5.62 -11.22
N GLY A 238 -24.53 6.36 -10.54
CA GLY A 238 -25.87 5.92 -10.18
C GLY A 238 -25.98 4.88 -9.06
N ARG A 239 -24.85 4.42 -8.49
CA ARG A 239 -24.89 3.44 -7.39
C ARG A 239 -24.88 4.05 -5.99
N HIS A 240 -24.29 5.22 -5.81
CA HIS A 240 -24.27 5.87 -4.50
C HIS A 240 -25.57 6.64 -4.23
N ARG A 241 -25.94 6.71 -2.96
CA ARG A 241 -27.12 7.39 -2.41
C ARG A 241 -26.69 8.26 -1.22
N LYS A 242 -27.60 9.01 -0.65
CA LYS A 242 -27.38 9.87 0.53
C LYS A 242 -26.71 9.10 1.68
N VAL A 243 -27.13 7.86 1.95
CA VAL A 243 -26.55 7.01 3.01
C VAL A 243 -25.04 6.75 2.80
N HIS A 244 -24.60 6.55 1.55
CA HIS A 244 -23.20 6.33 1.24
C HIS A 244 -22.39 7.62 1.40
N TRP A 245 -22.97 8.76 1.01
CA TRP A 245 -22.38 10.08 1.22
C TRP A 245 -22.24 10.39 2.72
N ASP A 246 -23.28 10.17 3.51
CA ASP A 246 -23.24 10.39 4.97
C ASP A 246 -22.22 9.46 5.66
N ALA A 247 -22.09 8.23 5.17
CA ALA A 247 -21.06 7.31 5.64
C ALA A 247 -19.65 7.78 5.27
N ALA A 248 -19.44 8.38 4.10
CA ALA A 248 -18.15 8.95 3.70
C ALA A 248 -17.81 10.21 4.53
N LYS A 249 -18.80 11.07 4.81
CA LYS A 249 -18.65 12.21 5.74
C LYS A 249 -18.21 11.79 7.15
N ARG A 250 -18.62 10.60 7.62
CA ARG A 250 -18.13 10.07 8.90
C ARG A 250 -16.62 9.84 8.88
N VAL A 251 -16.07 9.36 7.76
CA VAL A 251 -14.62 9.21 7.61
C VAL A 251 -13.91 10.56 7.67
N LEU A 252 -14.46 11.60 7.05
CA LEU A 252 -13.90 12.96 7.16
C LEU A 252 -13.88 13.47 8.62
N ARG A 253 -14.94 13.24 9.38
CA ARG A 253 -14.99 13.60 10.81
C ARG A 253 -13.98 12.83 11.66
N TYR A 254 -13.74 11.58 11.32
CA TYR A 254 -12.66 10.78 11.94
C TYR A 254 -11.27 11.31 11.55
N LEU A 255 -11.05 11.63 10.28
CA LEU A 255 -9.81 12.23 9.80
C LEU A 255 -9.54 13.60 10.43
N TYR A 256 -10.55 14.40 10.66
CA TYR A 256 -10.42 15.68 11.36
C TYR A 256 -9.77 15.51 12.74
N SER A 257 -10.26 14.57 13.54
CA SER A 257 -9.71 14.28 14.88
C SER A 257 -8.37 13.53 14.86
N THR A 258 -7.99 12.95 13.74
CA THR A 258 -6.77 12.13 13.58
C THR A 258 -5.82 12.66 12.49
N SER A 259 -5.95 13.94 12.12
CA SER A 259 -5.15 14.56 11.04
C SER A 259 -3.65 14.60 11.33
N GLY A 260 -3.27 14.65 12.61
CA GLY A 260 -1.88 14.61 13.07
C GLY A 260 -1.32 13.21 13.30
N MET A 261 -1.97 12.14 12.82
CA MET A 261 -1.42 10.79 12.95
C MET A 261 -0.39 10.47 11.87
N GLY A 262 0.68 9.77 12.27
CA GLY A 262 1.72 9.26 11.37
C GLY A 262 1.97 7.77 11.56
N LEU A 263 2.32 7.09 10.48
CA LEU A 263 2.73 5.69 10.48
C LEU A 263 4.22 5.59 10.81
N VAL A 264 4.56 4.89 11.89
CA VAL A 264 5.95 4.72 12.36
C VAL A 264 6.49 3.37 11.93
N LEU A 265 7.64 3.40 11.27
CA LEU A 265 8.39 2.24 10.80
C LEU A 265 9.79 2.21 11.44
N GLY A 266 10.42 1.03 11.51
CA GLY A 266 11.74 0.84 12.11
C GLY A 266 11.65 0.51 13.59
N GLY A 267 12.63 0.95 14.37
CA GLY A 267 12.78 0.64 15.79
C GLY A 267 14.00 -0.22 16.07
N TRP A 268 14.34 -0.40 17.35
CA TRP A 268 15.41 -1.29 17.77
C TRP A 268 14.92 -2.74 17.76
N GLY A 269 15.80 -3.65 17.42
CA GLY A 269 15.53 -5.09 17.44
C GLY A 269 15.69 -5.76 16.08
N PRO A 270 15.47 -7.06 15.98
CA PRO A 270 15.56 -7.78 14.70
C PRO A 270 14.35 -7.46 13.81
N VAL A 271 14.53 -7.60 12.50
CA VAL A 271 13.43 -7.63 11.53
C VAL A 271 12.68 -8.95 11.72
N VAL A 272 11.45 -8.87 12.21
CA VAL A 272 10.60 -10.05 12.44
C VAL A 272 9.30 -9.88 11.68
N LEU A 273 9.14 -10.66 10.61
CA LEU A 273 7.92 -10.64 9.82
C LEU A 273 6.80 -11.37 10.55
N THR A 274 5.77 -10.62 10.94
CA THR A 274 4.55 -11.14 11.55
C THR A 274 3.33 -10.66 10.79
N GLY A 275 2.35 -11.55 10.63
CA GLY A 275 1.09 -11.25 9.96
C GLY A 275 -0.11 -11.59 10.84
N HIS A 276 -1.23 -10.93 10.57
CA HIS A 276 -2.55 -11.26 11.11
C HIS A 276 -3.52 -11.36 9.94
N ALA A 277 -4.40 -12.35 9.97
CA ALA A 277 -5.47 -12.50 8.99
C ALA A 277 -6.81 -12.73 9.71
N ASP A 278 -7.88 -12.27 9.11
CA ASP A 278 -9.24 -12.39 9.61
C ASP A 278 -10.25 -12.36 8.47
N THR A 279 -11.46 -12.87 8.74
CA THR A 279 -12.62 -12.74 7.86
C THR A 279 -13.89 -12.45 8.64
N SER A 280 -14.75 -11.60 8.09
CA SER A 280 -16.12 -11.43 8.56
C SER A 280 -17.04 -12.17 7.59
N TRP A 281 -17.51 -13.36 8.02
CA TRP A 281 -18.31 -14.23 7.18
C TRP A 281 -19.69 -13.64 6.91
N VAL A 282 -20.05 -13.54 5.62
CA VAL A 282 -21.37 -13.06 5.14
C VAL A 282 -21.77 -11.69 5.75
N ASP A 283 -20.82 -10.77 5.85
CA ASP A 283 -21.07 -9.41 6.35
C ASP A 283 -21.81 -8.52 5.35
N ASP A 284 -21.78 -8.85 4.07
CA ASP A 284 -22.58 -8.21 3.02
C ASP A 284 -23.87 -9.00 2.79
N SER A 285 -24.95 -8.58 3.44
CA SER A 285 -26.27 -9.25 3.34
C SER A 285 -26.86 -9.25 1.92
N ALA A 286 -26.48 -8.28 1.08
CA ALA A 286 -27.01 -8.16 -0.29
C ALA A 286 -26.34 -9.14 -1.25
N THR A 287 -25.06 -9.43 -1.09
CA THR A 287 -24.27 -10.30 -1.97
C THR A 287 -23.91 -11.64 -1.34
N GLN A 288 -24.17 -11.82 -0.05
CA GLN A 288 -23.78 -13.00 0.75
C GLN A 288 -22.26 -13.26 0.71
N GLN A 289 -21.46 -12.23 0.44
CA GLN A 289 -20.00 -12.30 0.38
C GLN A 289 -19.39 -11.86 1.71
N SER A 290 -18.17 -12.33 1.97
CA SER A 290 -17.41 -12.09 3.19
C SER A 290 -16.37 -10.99 3.00
N SER A 291 -16.13 -10.18 4.00
CA SER A 291 -14.98 -9.27 4.04
C SER A 291 -13.76 -10.01 4.60
N GLN A 292 -12.62 -9.81 3.99
CA GLN A 292 -11.34 -10.44 4.30
C GLN A 292 -10.28 -9.38 4.49
N GLY A 293 -9.39 -9.61 5.44
CA GLY A 293 -8.34 -8.67 5.73
C GLY A 293 -7.06 -9.32 6.26
N TYR A 294 -5.95 -8.64 6.02
CA TYR A 294 -4.67 -8.96 6.64
C TYR A 294 -3.86 -7.70 6.93
N THR A 295 -2.91 -7.84 7.80
CA THR A 295 -1.83 -6.87 8.02
C THR A 295 -0.53 -7.58 8.31
N PHE A 296 0.59 -6.98 7.87
CA PHE A 296 1.95 -7.44 8.15
C PHE A 296 2.79 -6.32 8.73
N SER A 297 3.62 -6.67 9.72
CA SER A 297 4.60 -5.78 10.33
C SER A 297 5.98 -6.44 10.41
N LEU A 298 7.00 -5.62 10.61
CA LEU A 298 8.40 -6.04 10.75
C LEU A 298 8.95 -5.75 12.16
N GLY A 299 8.07 -5.76 13.18
CA GLY A 299 8.41 -5.45 14.57
C GLY A 299 7.90 -4.11 15.07
N SER A 300 7.42 -3.22 14.18
CA SER A 300 6.76 -1.95 14.53
C SER A 300 5.48 -1.77 13.70
N GLY A 301 5.27 -0.60 13.08
CA GLY A 301 4.08 -0.33 12.27
C GLY A 301 3.91 -1.25 11.06
N SER A 302 2.71 -1.26 10.54
CA SER A 302 2.34 -2.09 9.40
C SER A 302 3.07 -1.67 8.13
N VAL A 303 3.61 -2.65 7.40
CA VAL A 303 4.27 -2.44 6.10
C VAL A 303 3.42 -2.93 4.93
N SER A 304 2.45 -3.81 5.19
CA SER A 304 1.46 -4.27 4.22
C SER A 304 0.12 -4.49 4.90
N TRP A 305 -0.98 -4.11 4.23
CA TRP A 305 -2.34 -4.31 4.70
C TRP A 305 -3.32 -4.39 3.55
N ARG A 306 -4.42 -5.08 3.79
CA ARG A 306 -5.50 -5.20 2.82
C ARG A 306 -6.83 -5.43 3.50
N SER A 307 -7.88 -4.83 2.93
CA SER A 307 -9.27 -5.16 3.19
C SER A 307 -9.98 -5.32 1.86
N THR A 308 -10.61 -6.46 1.64
CA THR A 308 -11.28 -6.77 0.38
C THR A 308 -12.49 -7.66 0.61
N ARG A 309 -13.43 -7.68 -0.34
CA ARG A 309 -14.55 -8.60 -0.35
C ARG A 309 -14.13 -9.90 -1.05
N SER A 310 -14.63 -11.05 -0.60
CA SER A 310 -14.44 -12.34 -1.28
C SER A 310 -15.01 -12.28 -2.70
N SER A 311 -14.38 -12.97 -3.64
CA SER A 311 -14.84 -13.03 -5.03
C SER A 311 -16.04 -13.95 -5.22
N SER A 312 -16.31 -14.83 -4.26
CA SER A 312 -17.39 -15.81 -4.27
C SER A 312 -18.10 -15.86 -2.93
N VAL A 313 -19.30 -16.43 -2.91
CA VAL A 313 -20.00 -16.79 -1.68
C VAL A 313 -19.31 -18.02 -1.09
N LEU A 314 -19.01 -17.95 0.22
CA LEU A 314 -18.31 -19.00 0.96
C LEU A 314 -19.32 -19.76 1.81
N SER A 315 -19.23 -21.08 1.81
CA SER A 315 -20.26 -21.96 2.39
C SER A 315 -20.18 -22.10 3.90
N SER A 316 -19.05 -21.69 4.50
CA SER A 316 -18.83 -21.73 5.96
C SER A 316 -17.83 -20.67 6.42
N SER A 317 -17.87 -20.35 7.72
CA SER A 317 -16.87 -19.48 8.34
C SER A 317 -15.46 -20.06 8.23
N CYS A 318 -15.31 -21.39 8.37
CA CYS A 318 -14.00 -22.04 8.24
C CYS A 318 -13.43 -21.92 6.82
N GLU A 319 -14.26 -22.06 5.78
CA GLU A 319 -13.84 -21.83 4.40
C GLU A 319 -13.42 -20.37 4.17
N ALA A 320 -14.16 -19.43 4.74
CA ALA A 320 -13.84 -18.02 4.67
C ALA A 320 -12.47 -17.70 5.31
N GLU A 321 -12.17 -18.32 6.45
CA GLU A 321 -10.87 -18.21 7.11
C GLU A 321 -9.73 -18.83 6.30
N ILE A 322 -9.94 -20.01 5.70
CA ILE A 322 -8.95 -20.64 4.81
C ILE A 322 -8.64 -19.70 3.64
N TYR A 323 -9.65 -19.08 3.06
CA TYR A 323 -9.48 -18.17 1.94
C TYR A 323 -8.72 -16.90 2.35
N ALA A 324 -9.05 -16.30 3.50
CA ALA A 324 -8.33 -15.15 4.06
C ALA A 324 -6.86 -15.50 4.38
N GLY A 325 -6.64 -16.68 4.98
CA GLY A 325 -5.31 -17.20 5.25
C GLY A 325 -4.47 -17.46 4.00
N ALA A 326 -5.09 -17.98 2.91
CA ALA A 326 -4.39 -18.17 1.64
C ALA A 326 -3.96 -16.83 1.02
N MET A 327 -4.83 -15.83 1.06
CA MET A 327 -4.51 -14.46 0.60
C MET A 327 -3.37 -13.85 1.41
N ALA A 328 -3.39 -13.99 2.73
CA ALA A 328 -2.32 -13.52 3.61
C ALA A 328 -1.01 -14.31 3.37
N ALA A 329 -1.09 -15.61 3.13
CA ALA A 329 0.07 -16.45 2.85
C ALA A 329 0.77 -16.06 1.53
N GLN A 330 0.04 -15.65 0.50
CA GLN A 330 0.62 -15.12 -0.74
C GLN A 330 1.44 -13.85 -0.49
N GLU A 331 0.89 -12.92 0.28
CA GLU A 331 1.58 -11.68 0.65
C GLU A 331 2.82 -11.96 1.51
N LEU A 332 2.71 -12.90 2.47
CA LEU A 332 3.82 -13.31 3.32
C LEU A 332 4.98 -13.88 2.50
N CYS A 333 4.70 -14.76 1.52
CA CYS A 333 5.74 -15.28 0.62
C CYS A 333 6.46 -14.16 -0.11
N TRP A 334 5.71 -13.23 -0.68
CA TRP A 334 6.29 -12.11 -1.40
C TRP A 334 7.13 -11.20 -0.49
N LEU A 335 6.65 -10.91 0.72
CA LEU A 335 7.41 -10.15 1.73
C LEU A 335 8.69 -10.88 2.14
N THR A 336 8.66 -12.21 2.24
CA THR A 336 9.83 -13.02 2.57
C THR A 336 10.89 -12.93 1.47
N TYR A 337 10.48 -13.00 0.19
CA TYR A 337 11.39 -12.78 -0.93
C TYR A 337 11.97 -11.36 -0.94
N LEU A 338 11.15 -10.36 -0.69
CA LEU A 338 11.60 -8.96 -0.62
C LEU A 338 12.61 -8.73 0.51
N LEU A 339 12.38 -9.31 1.69
CA LEU A 339 13.33 -9.24 2.81
C LEU A 339 14.64 -9.96 2.48
N THR A 340 14.57 -11.11 1.80
CA THR A 340 15.76 -11.82 1.33
C THR A 340 16.57 -10.97 0.35
N ASP A 341 15.91 -10.31 -0.60
CA ASP A 341 16.56 -9.38 -1.54
C ASP A 341 17.22 -8.20 -0.80
N LEU A 342 16.64 -7.74 0.32
CA LEU A 342 17.22 -6.70 1.17
C LEU A 342 18.30 -7.20 2.14
N GLY A 343 18.66 -8.48 2.10
CA GLY A 343 19.65 -9.08 2.99
C GLY A 343 19.15 -9.41 4.40
N GLU A 344 17.84 -9.22 4.64
CA GLU A 344 17.18 -9.46 5.92
C GLU A 344 16.49 -10.84 5.92
N GLN A 345 17.28 -11.90 5.97
CA GLN A 345 16.72 -13.25 6.00
C GLN A 345 16.05 -13.52 7.36
N PRO A 346 14.77 -13.95 7.37
CA PRO A 346 14.12 -14.39 8.59
C PRO A 346 14.89 -15.55 9.24
N ARG A 347 15.24 -15.43 10.52
CA ARG A 347 15.94 -16.49 11.29
C ARG A 347 15.04 -17.68 11.62
N SER A 348 13.74 -17.50 11.53
CA SER A 348 12.69 -18.50 11.76
C SER A 348 11.56 -18.27 10.75
N PRO A 349 10.74 -19.30 10.47
CA PRO A 349 9.57 -19.09 9.63
C PRO A 349 8.71 -17.93 10.15
N PRO A 350 8.26 -17.02 9.27
CA PRO A 350 7.38 -15.93 9.66
C PRO A 350 6.06 -16.46 10.22
N VAL A 351 5.49 -15.73 11.16
CA VAL A 351 4.27 -16.14 11.87
C VAL A 351 3.06 -15.44 11.27
N LEU A 352 2.03 -16.21 10.92
CA LEU A 352 0.71 -15.71 10.58
C LEU A 352 -0.28 -16.07 11.69
N TYR A 353 -0.80 -15.06 12.36
CA TYR A 353 -1.80 -15.20 13.42
C TYR A 353 -3.20 -15.21 12.84
N VAL A 354 -4.00 -16.20 13.27
CA VAL A 354 -5.42 -16.35 12.94
C VAL A 354 -6.20 -16.73 14.19
N ASP A 355 -7.48 -16.39 14.27
CA ASP A 355 -8.32 -16.69 15.44
C ASP A 355 -9.21 -17.92 15.25
N ASN A 356 -9.06 -18.66 14.14
CA ASN A 356 -9.83 -19.86 13.85
C ASN A 356 -9.01 -21.14 14.07
N LYS A 357 -9.25 -21.80 15.20
CA LYS A 357 -8.58 -23.07 15.54
C LYS A 357 -8.85 -24.21 14.56
N ALA A 358 -10.06 -24.24 13.94
CA ALA A 358 -10.40 -25.28 12.99
C ALA A 358 -9.59 -25.12 11.68
N MET A 359 -9.37 -23.88 11.23
CA MET A 359 -8.46 -23.61 10.10
C MET A 359 -7.04 -24.08 10.40
N ILE A 360 -6.49 -23.76 11.59
CA ILE A 360 -5.14 -24.19 11.99
C ILE A 360 -5.04 -25.73 11.97
N ALA A 361 -6.01 -26.43 12.58
CA ALA A 361 -6.03 -27.89 12.60
C ALA A 361 -6.05 -28.47 11.18
N LEU A 362 -6.88 -27.93 10.28
CA LEU A 362 -6.94 -28.36 8.87
C LEU A 362 -5.63 -28.12 8.11
N CYS A 363 -4.92 -27.05 8.42
CA CYS A 363 -3.62 -26.75 7.81
C CYS A 363 -2.48 -27.65 8.37
N GLN A 364 -2.60 -28.16 9.58
CA GLN A 364 -1.64 -29.08 10.20
C GLN A 364 -1.84 -30.54 9.80
N GLU A 365 -3.06 -30.93 9.42
CA GLU A 365 -3.37 -32.29 9.02
C GLU A 365 -2.73 -32.67 7.68
N HIS A 366 -2.21 -33.91 7.57
CA HIS A 366 -1.60 -34.42 6.33
C HIS A 366 -2.61 -34.90 5.27
N ARG A 367 -3.87 -35.11 5.65
CA ARG A 367 -4.93 -35.56 4.73
C ARG A 367 -6.08 -34.57 4.66
N LEU A 368 -6.57 -34.29 3.46
CA LEU A 368 -7.80 -33.53 3.27
C LEU A 368 -8.99 -34.39 3.69
N GLU A 369 -9.80 -33.89 4.61
CA GLU A 369 -11.04 -34.56 5.00
C GLU A 369 -12.10 -34.49 3.89
N HIS A 370 -13.05 -35.41 3.94
CA HIS A 370 -14.18 -35.45 3.00
C HIS A 370 -15.00 -34.13 3.01
N ARG A 371 -14.99 -33.41 4.13
CA ARG A 371 -15.73 -32.15 4.34
C ARG A 371 -15.13 -30.93 3.59
N THR A 372 -13.88 -31.01 3.14
CA THR A 372 -13.16 -29.89 2.50
C THR A 372 -13.01 -30.06 0.98
N LYS A 373 -13.66 -31.06 0.40
CA LYS A 373 -13.54 -31.39 -1.05
C LYS A 373 -13.95 -30.26 -1.99
N HIS A 374 -14.80 -29.35 -1.53
CA HIS A 374 -15.28 -28.21 -2.32
C HIS A 374 -14.33 -27.02 -2.32
N ILE A 375 -13.34 -27.00 -1.41
CA ILE A 375 -12.34 -25.91 -1.31
C ILE A 375 -11.29 -26.12 -2.41
N ALA A 376 -11.03 -25.09 -3.20
CA ALA A 376 -10.05 -25.17 -4.27
C ALA A 376 -8.63 -25.37 -3.71
N LEU A 377 -7.81 -26.18 -4.39
CA LEU A 377 -6.43 -26.46 -3.96
C LEU A 377 -5.59 -25.20 -3.73
N ARG A 378 -5.79 -24.17 -4.54
CA ARG A 378 -5.12 -22.87 -4.40
C ARG A 378 -5.38 -22.19 -3.06
N ASP A 379 -6.53 -22.47 -2.42
CA ASP A 379 -6.93 -21.86 -1.17
C ASP A 379 -6.25 -22.55 0.04
N PHE A 380 -5.51 -23.65 -0.19
CA PHE A 380 -4.69 -24.33 0.82
C PHE A 380 -3.22 -23.91 0.82
N LEU A 381 -2.86 -22.78 0.20
CA LEU A 381 -1.47 -22.31 0.17
C LEU A 381 -0.88 -22.16 1.59
N ALA A 382 -1.64 -21.62 2.54
CA ALA A 382 -1.19 -21.50 3.92
C ALA A 382 -0.84 -22.86 4.54
N ARG A 383 -1.58 -23.93 4.19
CA ARG A 383 -1.29 -25.31 4.60
C ARG A 383 0.01 -25.81 3.99
N GLU A 384 0.20 -25.64 2.69
CA GLU A 384 1.42 -26.08 1.99
C GLU A 384 2.66 -25.43 2.62
N LEU A 385 2.63 -24.12 2.83
CA LEU A 385 3.72 -23.36 3.44
C LEU A 385 3.99 -23.79 4.90
N GLN A 386 2.92 -24.06 5.66
CA GLN A 386 3.03 -24.59 7.01
C GLN A 386 3.73 -25.96 7.02
N GLN A 387 3.33 -26.87 6.12
CA GLN A 387 3.90 -28.21 5.99
C GLN A 387 5.34 -28.21 5.50
N CYS A 388 5.71 -27.25 4.63
CA CYS A 388 7.08 -27.06 4.17
C CYS A 388 7.94 -26.27 5.16
N GLY A 389 7.43 -25.84 6.31
CA GLY A 389 8.14 -25.05 7.30
C GLY A 389 8.49 -23.62 6.86
N GLN A 390 7.81 -23.09 5.84
CA GLN A 390 8.01 -21.73 5.32
C GLN A 390 7.09 -20.71 6.00
N LEU A 391 6.11 -21.16 6.75
CA LEU A 391 5.14 -20.37 7.50
C LEU A 391 4.84 -21.08 8.81
N CYS A 392 4.63 -20.33 9.88
CA CYS A 392 4.08 -20.81 11.13
C CYS A 392 2.68 -20.20 11.33
N LEU A 393 1.63 -21.03 11.30
CA LEU A 393 0.29 -20.62 11.70
C LEU A 393 0.17 -20.68 13.22
N ALA A 394 -0.24 -19.58 13.84
CA ALA A 394 -0.40 -19.47 15.27
C ALA A 394 -1.81 -18.96 15.62
N TYR A 395 -2.37 -19.48 16.70
CA TYR A 395 -3.64 -19.01 17.23
C TYR A 395 -3.45 -17.68 17.95
N VAL A 396 -4.36 -16.75 17.69
CA VAL A 396 -4.54 -15.53 18.47
C VAL A 396 -6.00 -15.42 18.92
N ALA A 397 -6.25 -14.93 20.12
CA ALA A 397 -7.62 -14.65 20.56
C ALA A 397 -8.22 -13.52 19.71
N THR A 398 -9.51 -13.62 19.36
CA THR A 398 -10.19 -12.61 18.50
C THR A 398 -9.97 -11.18 19.00
N GLN A 399 -10.05 -10.94 20.31
CA GLN A 399 -9.81 -9.60 20.88
C GLN A 399 -8.38 -9.07 20.66
N ALA A 400 -7.41 -9.94 20.32
CA ALA A 400 -6.02 -9.58 20.05
C ALA A 400 -5.66 -9.69 18.56
N ASN A 401 -6.61 -10.12 17.70
CA ASN A 401 -6.39 -10.22 16.26
C ASN A 401 -6.45 -8.82 15.62
N THR A 402 -5.28 -8.27 15.30
CA THR A 402 -5.19 -6.93 14.66
C THR A 402 -5.90 -6.87 13.30
N ALA A 403 -6.11 -8.01 12.63
CA ALA A 403 -6.80 -8.07 11.36
C ALA A 403 -8.31 -7.74 11.47
N ASP A 404 -8.89 -7.73 12.66
CA ASP A 404 -10.29 -7.33 12.89
C ASP A 404 -10.59 -5.91 12.35
N VAL A 405 -9.62 -4.99 12.42
CA VAL A 405 -9.80 -3.63 11.90
C VAL A 405 -9.99 -3.58 10.37
N PHE A 406 -9.64 -4.65 9.67
CA PHE A 406 -9.78 -4.78 8.21
C PHE A 406 -11.03 -5.53 7.77
N THR A 407 -11.82 -6.04 8.72
CA THR A 407 -12.98 -6.91 8.42
C THR A 407 -14.25 -6.51 9.18
N LYS A 408 -14.13 -5.74 10.27
CA LYS A 408 -15.24 -5.44 11.17
C LYS A 408 -15.32 -3.95 11.54
N ALA A 409 -16.53 -3.49 11.84
CA ALA A 409 -16.73 -2.23 12.55
C ALA A 409 -16.46 -2.44 14.04
N LEU A 410 -15.54 -1.67 14.60
CA LEU A 410 -15.07 -1.82 15.98
C LEU A 410 -15.62 -0.73 16.90
N LEU A 411 -15.76 -1.05 18.17
CA LEU A 411 -16.00 -0.07 19.22
C LEU A 411 -14.80 0.88 19.37
N PRO A 412 -14.99 2.12 19.83
CA PRO A 412 -13.93 3.13 19.90
C PRO A 412 -12.66 2.67 20.62
N GLY A 413 -12.80 1.96 21.75
CA GLY A 413 -11.66 1.46 22.54
C GLY A 413 -10.83 0.41 21.79
N ASP A 414 -11.49 -0.58 21.16
CA ASP A 414 -10.81 -1.61 20.37
C ASP A 414 -10.18 -1.03 19.11
N HIS A 415 -10.90 -0.13 18.42
CA HIS A 415 -10.39 0.56 17.27
C HIS A 415 -9.10 1.34 17.60
N GLN A 416 -9.10 2.14 18.66
CA GLN A 416 -7.93 2.92 19.10
C GLN A 416 -6.75 2.02 19.47
N ARG A 417 -7.00 0.89 20.15
CA ARG A 417 -5.97 -0.09 20.49
C ARG A 417 -5.32 -0.65 19.23
N PHE A 418 -6.09 -1.10 18.23
CA PHE A 418 -5.54 -1.63 17.01
C PHE A 418 -4.85 -0.57 16.15
N VAL A 419 -5.36 0.64 16.09
CA VAL A 419 -4.70 1.78 15.42
C VAL A 419 -3.27 1.98 15.97
N THR A 420 -3.10 1.87 17.29
CA THR A 420 -1.77 1.95 17.92
C THR A 420 -0.89 0.76 17.53
N VAL A 421 -1.43 -0.47 17.51
CA VAL A 421 -0.68 -1.68 17.09
C VAL A 421 -0.28 -1.61 15.61
N LEU A 422 -1.10 -1.00 14.75
CA LEU A 422 -0.75 -0.73 13.36
C LEU A 422 0.40 0.28 13.18
N GLY A 423 0.87 0.88 14.26
CA GLY A 423 1.97 1.86 14.25
C GLY A 423 1.53 3.29 13.95
N LEU A 424 0.23 3.57 14.02
CA LEU A 424 -0.28 4.93 13.90
C LEU A 424 -0.19 5.65 15.25
N VAL A 425 0.63 6.71 15.29
CA VAL A 425 0.85 7.51 16.49
C VAL A 425 0.59 8.99 16.21
N PRO A 426 0.15 9.77 17.22
CA PRO A 426 0.10 11.21 17.09
C PRO A 426 1.50 11.78 16.83
N THR A 427 1.64 12.61 15.80
CA THR A 427 2.89 13.35 15.54
C THR A 427 2.86 14.66 16.31
N LEU A 428 4.00 15.04 16.89
CA LEU A 428 4.11 16.32 17.61
C LEU A 428 3.93 17.49 16.62
N PRO A 429 3.20 18.56 16.98
CA PRO A 429 2.95 19.71 16.11
C PRO A 429 4.21 20.40 15.59
N HIS A 430 5.33 20.25 16.28
CA HIS A 430 6.61 20.89 15.96
C HIS A 430 7.41 20.21 14.84
N LEU A 431 6.93 19.09 14.28
CA LEU A 431 7.58 18.40 13.16
C LEU A 431 7.00 18.82 11.79
N LEU A 432 6.06 19.73 11.77
CA LEU A 432 5.55 20.30 10.50
C LEU A 432 6.50 21.44 10.10
N PRO A 433 7.12 21.43 8.91
CA PRO A 433 7.80 22.60 8.38
C PRO A 433 6.77 23.74 8.23
N ALA A 434 7.16 24.93 8.64
CA ALA A 434 6.40 26.16 8.52
C ALA A 434 6.12 26.51 7.04
#